data_26093439199f3d7216cfa8486ad59284
#
_entry.id   26093439199f3d7216cfa8486ad59284
#
_cell.length_a   1.000
_cell.length_b   1.000
_cell.length_c   1.000
_cell.angle_alpha   90.00
_cell.angle_beta   90.00
_cell.angle_gamma   90.00
#
_symmetry.space_group_name_H-M   'P 1'
#
loop_
_entity.id
_entity.type
_entity.pdbx_description
1 polymer ?
#
loop_
_entity_poly.entity_id
_entity_poly.type
_entity_poly.pdbx_seq_one_letter_code
_entity_poly.pdbx_strand_id
1 'polypeptide(L)'
;MCCAKGPTWRQVVNSGESKIFEFDRPTQAGLQPEQKDALDQAVYAGARRDFQFRYETVRVPDEDTARSASDDLLFAFARFLSHGPARDLLRQITGDAAIAFADAQATAYSPGDFLTRHDDDVAGKNRTAAYVMSLNPEWRIEWGGLFLMHHADEGGADAIVPGFNRLNLFAVPQMHSVSEVTRATPFRRYSVTGWLRRQPES
;
A
#
# COMPACT_ATOMS: atom_id res chain seq x y z
N MET A 1 -16.88 -28.95 -7.49
CA MET A 1 -16.41 -27.96 -6.48
C MET A 1 -15.37 -27.09 -7.16
N CYS A 2 -15.74 -25.88 -7.58
CA CYS A 2 -14.80 -24.92 -8.15
C CYS A 2 -14.06 -24.27 -6.97
N CYS A 3 -12.80 -24.66 -6.72
CA CYS A 3 -11.94 -23.91 -5.80
C CYS A 3 -11.82 -22.50 -6.32
N ALA A 4 -12.47 -21.56 -5.70
CA ALA A 4 -12.22 -20.14 -5.93
C ALA A 4 -10.72 -19.92 -5.66
N LYS A 5 -9.97 -19.60 -6.71
CA LYS A 5 -8.56 -19.24 -6.56
C LYS A 5 -8.52 -18.03 -5.62
N GLY A 6 -7.83 -18.16 -4.50
CA GLY A 6 -7.62 -17.05 -3.57
C GLY A 6 -6.95 -15.85 -4.26
N PRO A 7 -6.96 -14.68 -3.63
CA PRO A 7 -6.37 -13.48 -4.19
C PRO A 7 -4.89 -13.71 -4.53
N THR A 8 -4.47 -13.28 -5.71
CA THR A 8 -3.12 -13.51 -6.21
C THR A 8 -2.28 -12.24 -6.13
N TRP A 9 -1.03 -12.38 -5.66
CA TRP A 9 -0.04 -11.30 -5.66
C TRP A 9 0.30 -10.87 -7.08
N ARG A 10 0.29 -9.56 -7.32
CA ARG A 10 0.71 -8.92 -8.56
C ARG A 10 1.74 -7.85 -8.26
N GLN A 11 2.85 -7.84 -8.97
CA GLN A 11 3.76 -6.71 -8.96
C GLN A 11 3.13 -5.56 -9.72
N VAL A 12 3.13 -4.39 -9.12
CA VAL A 12 2.67 -3.14 -9.71
C VAL A 12 3.84 -2.18 -9.88
N VAL A 13 3.90 -1.56 -11.05
CA VAL A 13 4.94 -0.61 -11.43
C VAL A 13 4.30 0.56 -12.14
N ASN A 14 4.65 1.78 -11.74
CA ASN A 14 4.25 2.99 -12.47
C ASN A 14 5.19 3.23 -13.66
N SER A 15 4.66 3.67 -14.79
CA SER A 15 5.43 3.97 -16.00
C SER A 15 5.79 5.45 -16.19
N GLY A 16 5.50 6.30 -15.22
CA GLY A 16 5.68 7.77 -15.35
C GLY A 16 4.65 8.49 -16.22
N GLU A 17 3.85 7.77 -17.01
CA GLU A 17 2.79 8.30 -17.89
C GLU A 17 1.38 8.03 -17.34
N SER A 18 1.23 7.95 -16.02
CA SER A 18 -0.02 7.57 -15.35
C SER A 18 -0.54 6.16 -15.71
N LYS A 19 0.29 5.31 -16.29
CA LYS A 19 -0.01 3.91 -16.55
C LYS A 19 0.60 3.03 -15.48
N ILE A 20 -0.21 2.14 -14.95
CA ILE A 20 0.23 1.11 -14.00
C ILE A 20 0.33 -0.20 -14.77
N PHE A 21 1.51 -0.82 -14.74
CA PHE A 21 1.72 -2.18 -15.22
C PHE A 21 1.56 -3.15 -14.07
N GLU A 22 0.84 -4.24 -14.33
CA GLU A 22 0.64 -5.33 -13.40
C GLU A 22 1.21 -6.62 -13.96
N PHE A 23 2.09 -7.26 -13.19
CA PHE A 23 2.70 -8.55 -13.54
C PHE A 23 2.29 -9.59 -12.49
N ASP A 24 1.76 -10.71 -12.92
CA ASP A 24 1.62 -11.87 -12.05
C ASP A 24 2.97 -12.57 -11.81
N ARG A 25 3.05 -13.42 -10.80
CA ARG A 25 4.29 -14.13 -10.46
C ARG A 25 4.83 -15.01 -11.59
N PRO A 26 4.01 -15.75 -12.36
CA PRO A 26 4.49 -16.47 -13.54
C PRO A 26 5.16 -15.56 -14.57
N THR A 27 4.56 -14.42 -14.88
CA THR A 27 5.14 -13.43 -15.81
C THR A 27 6.48 -12.89 -15.30
N GLN A 28 6.55 -12.53 -14.01
CA GLN A 28 7.82 -12.07 -13.38
C GLN A 28 8.91 -13.14 -13.44
N ALA A 29 8.55 -14.40 -13.14
CA ALA A 29 9.49 -15.52 -13.16
C ALA A 29 10.01 -15.81 -14.58
N GLY A 30 9.19 -15.55 -15.60
CA GLY A 30 9.51 -15.74 -17.01
C GLY A 30 10.39 -14.65 -17.63
N LEU A 31 10.56 -13.50 -16.95
CA LEU A 31 11.42 -12.43 -17.46
C LEU A 31 12.89 -12.88 -17.54
N GLN A 32 13.51 -12.66 -18.70
CA GLN A 32 14.94 -12.88 -18.88
C GLN A 32 15.76 -11.84 -18.11
N PRO A 33 17.05 -12.12 -17.79
CA PRO A 33 17.89 -11.17 -17.04
C PRO A 33 17.91 -9.78 -17.67
N GLU A 34 18.05 -9.67 -18.98
CA GLU A 34 18.10 -8.42 -19.72
C GLU A 34 16.78 -7.63 -19.61
N GLN A 35 15.64 -8.32 -19.56
CA GLN A 35 14.33 -7.70 -19.37
C GLN A 35 14.16 -7.18 -17.94
N LYS A 36 14.68 -7.92 -16.95
CA LYS A 36 14.68 -7.49 -15.54
C LYS A 36 15.54 -6.24 -15.37
N ASP A 37 16.73 -6.23 -15.96
CA ASP A 37 17.65 -5.08 -15.92
C ASP A 37 17.04 -3.86 -16.62
N ALA A 38 16.40 -4.03 -17.77
CA ALA A 38 15.71 -2.95 -18.47
C ALA A 38 14.53 -2.39 -17.66
N LEU A 39 13.75 -3.25 -17.04
CA LEU A 39 12.65 -2.83 -16.14
C LEU A 39 13.20 -2.05 -14.94
N ASP A 40 14.27 -2.56 -14.32
CA ASP A 40 14.91 -1.92 -13.17
C ASP A 40 15.45 -0.52 -13.54
N GLN A 41 16.15 -0.41 -14.65
CA GLN A 41 16.64 0.87 -15.18
C GLN A 41 15.48 1.86 -15.45
N ALA A 42 14.38 1.41 -16.05
CA ALA A 42 13.21 2.22 -16.33
C ALA A 42 12.54 2.73 -15.03
N VAL A 43 12.40 1.87 -14.04
CA VAL A 43 11.83 2.22 -12.72
C VAL A 43 12.66 3.30 -12.03
N TYR A 44 13.98 3.12 -11.95
CA TYR A 44 14.86 4.12 -11.33
C TYR A 44 14.98 5.42 -12.17
N ALA A 45 14.91 5.33 -13.49
CA ALA A 45 14.85 6.53 -14.33
C ALA A 45 13.56 7.32 -14.10
N GLY A 46 12.42 6.65 -13.90
CA GLY A 46 11.16 7.26 -13.51
C GLY A 46 11.24 7.95 -12.15
N ALA A 47 11.77 7.26 -11.15
CA ALA A 47 11.90 7.76 -9.78
C ALA A 47 12.75 9.03 -9.64
N ARG A 48 13.67 9.28 -10.59
CA ARG A 48 14.50 10.52 -10.63
C ARG A 48 13.73 11.76 -11.10
N ARG A 49 12.55 11.58 -11.68
CA ARG A 49 11.79 12.66 -12.35
C ARG A 49 10.46 12.92 -11.69
N ASP A 50 9.72 11.86 -11.34
CA ASP A 50 8.32 11.94 -10.96
C ASP A 50 7.92 10.87 -9.93
N PHE A 51 6.63 10.83 -9.65
CA PHE A 51 6.00 9.81 -8.83
C PHE A 51 6.23 8.43 -9.42
N GLN A 52 6.87 7.56 -8.66
CA GLN A 52 7.24 6.21 -9.06
C GLN A 52 7.05 5.22 -7.92
N PHE A 53 6.66 4.00 -8.28
CA PHE A 53 6.61 2.89 -7.33
C PHE A 53 6.86 1.56 -8.00
N ARG A 54 7.32 0.63 -7.18
CA ARG A 54 7.36 -0.80 -7.46
C ARG A 54 7.14 -1.55 -6.16
N TYR A 55 6.16 -2.45 -6.14
CA TYR A 55 5.88 -3.39 -5.05
C TYR A 55 4.91 -4.47 -5.52
N GLU A 56 4.74 -5.56 -4.76
CA GLU A 56 3.66 -6.51 -4.99
C GLU A 56 2.43 -6.15 -4.15
N THR A 57 1.24 -6.41 -4.70
CA THR A 57 -0.03 -6.16 -3.99
C THR A 57 -1.07 -7.25 -4.23
N VAL A 58 -1.97 -7.36 -3.26
CA VAL A 58 -3.26 -8.08 -3.35
C VAL A 58 -4.34 -7.09 -2.93
N ARG A 59 -5.25 -6.74 -3.83
CA ARG A 59 -6.35 -5.82 -3.53
C ARG A 59 -7.59 -6.55 -3.05
N VAL A 60 -8.27 -5.96 -2.08
CA VAL A 60 -9.61 -6.36 -1.65
C VAL A 60 -10.63 -5.56 -2.47
N PRO A 61 -11.70 -6.18 -2.98
CA PRO A 61 -12.81 -5.46 -3.60
C PRO A 61 -13.43 -4.42 -2.68
N ASP A 62 -13.93 -3.31 -3.24
CA ASP A 62 -14.61 -2.29 -2.44
C ASP A 62 -16.00 -2.75 -1.99
N GLU A 63 -16.65 -3.61 -2.77
CA GLU A 63 -18.02 -4.10 -2.55
C GLU A 63 -18.09 -5.06 -1.35
N ASP A 64 -18.96 -4.76 -0.41
CA ASP A 64 -19.11 -5.53 0.83
C ASP A 64 -19.59 -6.97 0.58
N THR A 65 -20.42 -7.17 -0.43
CA THR A 65 -20.88 -8.51 -0.86
C THR A 65 -19.73 -9.40 -1.34
N ALA A 66 -18.79 -8.83 -2.12
CA ALA A 66 -17.61 -9.54 -2.58
C ALA A 66 -16.66 -9.87 -1.41
N ARG A 67 -16.52 -8.96 -0.44
CA ARG A 67 -15.73 -9.20 0.78
C ARG A 67 -16.32 -10.29 1.64
N SER A 68 -17.64 -10.32 1.77
CA SER A 68 -18.36 -11.29 2.60
C SER A 68 -18.40 -12.70 1.98
N ALA A 69 -18.17 -12.81 0.69
CA ALA A 69 -18.11 -14.09 -0.03
C ALA A 69 -16.76 -14.83 0.13
N SER A 70 -15.80 -14.25 0.86
CA SER A 70 -14.46 -14.81 1.04
C SER A 70 -14.12 -15.01 2.51
N ASP A 71 -13.53 -16.17 2.83
CA ASP A 71 -12.98 -16.50 4.15
C ASP A 71 -11.52 -16.03 4.32
N ASP A 72 -10.96 -15.31 3.35
CA ASP A 72 -9.60 -14.78 3.40
C ASP A 72 -9.45 -13.75 4.53
N LEU A 73 -8.37 -13.86 5.30
CA LEU A 73 -8.11 -12.98 6.45
C LEU A 73 -7.96 -11.50 6.04
N LEU A 74 -7.44 -11.22 4.85
CA LEU A 74 -7.33 -9.85 4.34
C LEU A 74 -8.72 -9.25 4.10
N PHE A 75 -9.65 -10.04 3.58
CA PHE A 75 -11.04 -9.62 3.38
C PHE A 75 -11.76 -9.45 4.72
N ALA A 76 -11.53 -10.35 5.67
CA ALA A 76 -12.04 -10.21 7.03
C ALA A 76 -11.52 -8.95 7.72
N PHE A 77 -10.24 -8.60 7.55
CA PHE A 77 -9.65 -7.37 8.07
C PHE A 77 -10.30 -6.12 7.46
N ALA A 78 -10.51 -6.09 6.15
CA ALA A 78 -11.20 -4.98 5.49
C ALA A 78 -12.63 -4.79 6.01
N ARG A 79 -13.38 -5.88 6.21
CA ARG A 79 -14.72 -5.83 6.83
C ARG A 79 -14.65 -5.34 8.27
N PHE A 80 -13.71 -5.83 9.06
CA PHE A 80 -13.53 -5.40 10.46
C PHE A 80 -13.33 -3.88 10.56
N LEU A 81 -12.49 -3.29 9.71
CA LEU A 81 -12.28 -1.83 9.70
C LEU A 81 -13.48 -1.05 9.15
N SER A 82 -14.34 -1.68 8.35
CA SER A 82 -15.48 -1.04 7.68
C SER A 82 -16.76 -1.06 8.50
N HIS A 83 -16.83 -1.82 9.60
CA HIS A 83 -18.08 -2.02 10.34
C HIS A 83 -17.90 -1.92 11.86
N GLY A 84 -19.03 -1.69 12.56
CA GLY A 84 -19.14 -1.78 14.02
C GLY A 84 -18.14 -0.93 14.80
N PRO A 85 -17.69 -1.40 15.97
CA PRO A 85 -16.85 -0.62 16.87
C PRO A 85 -15.50 -0.18 16.26
N ALA A 86 -14.92 -0.95 15.36
CA ALA A 86 -13.66 -0.58 14.72
C ALA A 86 -13.81 0.65 13.82
N ARG A 87 -14.86 0.69 12.97
CA ARG A 87 -15.18 1.87 12.17
C ARG A 87 -15.49 3.08 13.05
N ASP A 88 -16.26 2.87 14.12
CA ASP A 88 -16.66 3.96 15.01
C ASP A 88 -15.44 4.53 15.76
N LEU A 89 -14.48 3.70 16.14
CA LEU A 89 -13.19 4.15 16.69
C LEU A 89 -12.40 4.97 15.65
N LEU A 90 -12.33 4.51 14.39
CA LEU A 90 -11.64 5.24 13.32
C LEU A 90 -12.27 6.61 13.06
N ARG A 91 -13.61 6.71 13.10
CA ARG A 91 -14.34 8.00 13.04
C ARG A 91 -14.01 8.94 14.19
N GLN A 92 -13.89 8.39 15.40
CA GLN A 92 -13.51 9.19 16.57
C GLN A 92 -12.08 9.70 16.48
N ILE A 93 -11.12 8.84 16.09
CA ILE A 93 -9.71 9.22 15.96
C ILE A 93 -9.51 10.27 14.87
N THR A 94 -10.20 10.13 13.73
CA THR A 94 -10.07 11.06 12.59
C THR A 94 -10.93 12.31 12.73
N GLY A 95 -11.93 12.32 13.62
CA GLY A 95 -12.93 13.38 13.72
C GLY A 95 -13.92 13.39 12.54
N ASP A 96 -13.94 12.36 11.69
CA ASP A 96 -14.80 12.28 10.51
C ASP A 96 -15.89 11.21 10.65
N ALA A 97 -17.08 11.64 11.06
CA ALA A 97 -18.25 10.76 11.20
C ALA A 97 -18.78 10.22 9.85
N ALA A 98 -18.42 10.84 8.72
CA ALA A 98 -18.89 10.46 7.39
C ALA A 98 -18.10 9.28 6.76
N ILE A 99 -17.05 8.79 7.42
CA ILE A 99 -16.32 7.58 6.96
C ILE A 99 -17.33 6.43 6.86
N ALA A 100 -17.47 5.91 5.65
CA ALA A 100 -18.39 4.82 5.33
C ALA A 100 -17.71 3.46 5.39
N PHE A 101 -16.51 3.35 4.86
CA PHE A 101 -15.76 2.09 4.82
C PHE A 101 -14.24 2.33 4.75
N ALA A 102 -13.47 1.28 5.00
CA ALA A 102 -12.05 1.21 4.74
C ALA A 102 -11.81 0.30 3.53
N ASP A 103 -11.12 0.79 2.49
CA ASP A 103 -10.57 -0.13 1.50
C ASP A 103 -9.29 -0.80 2.03
N ALA A 104 -8.81 -1.84 1.37
CA ALA A 104 -7.63 -2.55 1.82
C ALA A 104 -6.87 -3.20 0.67
N GLN A 105 -5.56 -3.21 0.81
CA GLN A 105 -4.66 -4.02 -0.01
C GLN A 105 -3.50 -4.53 0.85
N ALA A 106 -3.14 -5.79 0.69
CA ALA A 106 -1.86 -6.28 1.18
C ALA A 106 -0.75 -5.81 0.25
N THR A 107 0.36 -5.39 0.80
CA THR A 107 1.55 -4.95 0.05
C THR A 107 2.78 -5.72 0.51
N ALA A 108 3.68 -6.03 -0.42
CA ALA A 108 4.96 -6.64 -0.14
C ALA A 108 6.05 -5.94 -0.96
N TYR A 109 7.04 -5.39 -0.26
CA TYR A 109 8.20 -4.74 -0.85
C TYR A 109 9.40 -5.69 -0.73
N SER A 110 9.97 -6.06 -1.85
CA SER A 110 11.23 -6.80 -1.96
C SER A 110 12.43 -5.85 -1.95
N PRO A 111 13.66 -6.32 -1.76
CA PRO A 111 14.85 -5.49 -2.00
C PRO A 111 14.81 -4.80 -3.37
N GLY A 112 15.00 -3.49 -3.38
CA GLY A 112 14.88 -2.62 -4.56
C GLY A 112 13.48 -2.02 -4.77
N ASP A 113 12.45 -2.46 -4.03
CA ASP A 113 11.11 -1.89 -4.13
C ASP A 113 10.97 -0.64 -3.24
N PHE A 114 10.17 0.30 -3.71
CA PHE A 114 9.95 1.60 -3.06
C PHE A 114 8.65 2.26 -3.53
N LEU A 115 8.29 3.35 -2.88
CA LEU A 115 7.19 4.23 -3.27
C LEU A 115 7.64 5.68 -3.01
N THR A 116 7.80 6.47 -4.07
CA THR A 116 8.24 7.88 -3.93
C THR A 116 7.16 8.77 -3.33
N ARG A 117 7.50 9.99 -3.01
CA ARG A 117 6.65 10.99 -2.38
C ARG A 117 5.33 11.21 -3.13
N HIS A 118 4.22 11.17 -2.41
CA HIS A 118 2.86 11.42 -2.88
C HIS A 118 1.95 11.77 -1.69
N ASP A 119 0.72 12.21 -1.94
CA ASP A 119 -0.21 12.70 -0.91
C ASP A 119 -1.51 11.91 -0.78
N ASP A 120 -1.74 10.93 -1.63
CA ASP A 120 -2.97 10.11 -1.69
C ASP A 120 -4.25 10.86 -2.07
N ASP A 121 -4.20 12.16 -2.35
CA ASP A 121 -5.37 12.93 -2.77
C ASP A 121 -5.70 12.65 -4.24
N VAL A 122 -6.70 11.80 -4.43
CA VAL A 122 -7.17 11.41 -5.76
C VAL A 122 -8.61 11.84 -5.94
N ALA A 123 -8.85 12.73 -6.91
CA ALA A 123 -10.17 13.27 -7.22
C ALA A 123 -11.21 12.14 -7.39
N GLY A 124 -12.37 12.28 -6.77
CA GLY A 124 -13.49 11.32 -6.83
C GLY A 124 -13.31 10.06 -5.97
N LYS A 125 -12.20 9.91 -5.25
CA LYS A 125 -11.99 8.77 -4.34
C LYS A 125 -12.49 9.01 -2.91
N ASN A 126 -12.79 10.25 -2.54
CA ASN A 126 -13.34 10.66 -1.23
C ASN A 126 -12.55 10.07 -0.04
N ARG A 127 -11.22 10.10 -0.14
CA ARG A 127 -10.30 9.64 0.91
C ARG A 127 -10.16 10.71 1.97
N THR A 128 -10.34 10.37 3.23
CA THR A 128 -10.21 11.32 4.36
C THR A 128 -9.01 11.01 5.24
N ALA A 129 -8.63 9.76 5.31
CA ALA A 129 -7.44 9.31 5.99
C ALA A 129 -6.87 8.07 5.30
N ALA A 130 -5.60 7.82 5.49
CA ALA A 130 -4.94 6.60 5.06
C ALA A 130 -4.40 5.83 6.27
N TYR A 131 -4.25 4.52 6.11
CA TYR A 131 -3.65 3.68 7.14
C TYR A 131 -2.61 2.71 6.58
N VAL A 132 -1.64 2.38 7.44
CA VAL A 132 -0.61 1.38 7.17
C VAL A 132 -0.51 0.46 8.39
N MET A 133 -0.99 -0.77 8.26
CA MET A 133 -0.84 -1.84 9.25
C MET A 133 0.40 -2.65 8.91
N SER A 134 1.47 -2.47 9.67
CA SER A 134 2.74 -3.15 9.46
C SER A 134 2.76 -4.54 10.10
N LEU A 135 3.30 -5.53 9.38
CA LEU A 135 3.24 -6.95 9.74
C LEU A 135 4.63 -7.62 9.78
N ASN A 136 5.68 -6.88 10.12
CA ASN A 136 7.05 -7.39 10.10
C ASN A 136 7.52 -7.71 11.53
N PRO A 137 7.66 -9.00 11.91
CA PRO A 137 8.04 -9.40 13.26
C PRO A 137 9.41 -8.86 13.69
N GLU A 138 10.34 -8.76 12.77
CA GLU A 138 11.66 -8.18 12.94
C GLU A 138 11.94 -7.21 11.80
N TRP A 139 12.46 -6.02 12.13
CA TRP A 139 12.90 -5.04 11.13
C TRP A 139 13.94 -4.11 11.70
N ARG A 140 14.99 -3.83 10.91
CA ARG A 140 16.07 -2.89 11.26
C ARG A 140 16.00 -1.65 10.40
N ILE A 141 16.42 -0.53 10.95
CA ILE A 141 16.39 0.76 10.22
C ILE A 141 17.26 0.71 8.96
N GLU A 142 18.38 0.00 9.00
CA GLU A 142 19.32 -0.15 7.89
C GLU A 142 18.76 -0.97 6.72
N TRP A 143 17.69 -1.70 6.96
CA TRP A 143 17.00 -2.47 5.90
C TRP A 143 16.13 -1.60 4.99
N GLY A 144 16.00 -0.29 5.30
CA GLY A 144 15.13 0.60 4.54
C GLY A 144 13.66 0.22 4.66
N GLY A 145 12.86 0.46 3.60
CA GLY A 145 11.43 0.22 3.66
C GLY A 145 10.72 1.05 4.73
N LEU A 146 11.34 2.15 5.17
CA LEU A 146 10.82 3.04 6.19
C LEU A 146 9.60 3.78 5.65
N PHE A 147 8.57 3.91 6.46
CA PHE A 147 7.46 4.79 6.14
C PHE A 147 7.86 6.21 6.54
N LEU A 148 7.91 7.12 5.55
CA LEU A 148 8.38 8.49 5.72
C LEU A 148 7.20 9.46 5.63
N MET A 149 7.00 10.24 6.69
CA MET A 149 6.03 11.34 6.74
C MET A 149 6.79 12.64 6.47
N HIS A 150 6.61 13.24 5.30
CA HIS A 150 7.34 14.44 4.90
C HIS A 150 6.80 15.68 5.60
N HIS A 151 7.71 16.53 6.07
CA HIS A 151 7.36 17.81 6.66
C HIS A 151 6.88 18.79 5.56
N ALA A 152 5.99 19.71 5.93
CA ALA A 152 5.42 20.66 4.98
C ALA A 152 6.45 21.65 4.40
N ASP A 153 7.53 21.91 5.14
CA ASP A 153 8.63 22.79 4.73
C ASP A 153 9.65 22.11 3.80
N GLU A 154 9.39 20.85 3.41
CA GLU A 154 10.27 20.02 2.57
C GLU A 154 11.68 19.79 3.13
N GLY A 155 11.97 20.27 4.36
CA GLY A 155 13.28 20.19 5.00
C GLY A 155 13.58 18.84 5.66
N GLY A 156 12.60 17.92 5.73
CA GLY A 156 12.78 16.62 6.40
C GLY A 156 11.58 15.72 6.36
N ALA A 157 11.71 14.58 7.03
CA ALA A 157 10.64 13.61 7.20
C ALA A 157 10.82 12.83 8.50
N ASP A 158 9.72 12.46 9.15
CA ASP A 158 9.72 11.49 10.23
C ASP A 158 9.77 10.08 9.64
N ALA A 159 10.71 9.27 10.11
CA ALA A 159 10.92 7.91 9.64
C ALA A 159 10.34 6.89 10.62
N ILE A 160 9.41 6.08 10.16
CA ILE A 160 8.75 5.04 10.96
C ILE A 160 9.22 3.68 10.49
N VAL A 161 9.85 2.94 11.41
CA VAL A 161 10.27 1.55 11.17
C VAL A 161 9.02 0.66 11.10
N PRO A 162 8.84 -0.19 10.05
CA PRO A 162 7.66 -1.01 9.89
C PRO A 162 7.67 -2.24 10.82
N GLY A 163 7.35 -2.04 12.08
CA GLY A 163 7.29 -3.10 13.11
C GLY A 163 6.03 -3.97 13.01
N PHE A 164 5.99 -5.05 13.80
CA PHE A 164 4.84 -5.95 13.85
C PHE A 164 3.67 -5.33 14.62
N ASN A 165 2.44 -5.56 14.11
CA ASN A 165 1.18 -5.15 14.74
C ASN A 165 1.11 -3.64 15.04
N ARG A 166 1.68 -2.82 14.15
CA ARG A 166 1.66 -1.36 14.25
C ARG A 166 0.76 -0.76 13.20
N LEU A 167 -0.29 -0.07 13.63
CA LEU A 167 -1.18 0.70 12.77
C LEU A 167 -0.76 2.18 12.81
N ASN A 168 -0.36 2.71 11.66
CA ASN A 168 -0.19 4.14 11.44
C ASN A 168 -1.44 4.67 10.73
N LEU A 169 -1.99 5.77 11.21
CA LEU A 169 -3.15 6.44 10.65
C LEU A 169 -2.83 7.91 10.47
N PHE A 170 -3.14 8.47 9.30
CA PHE A 170 -2.85 9.88 8.97
C PHE A 170 -3.91 10.46 8.06
N ALA A 171 -4.09 11.78 8.13
CA ALA A 171 -5.05 12.50 7.29
C ALA A 171 -4.60 12.49 5.81
N VAL A 172 -5.55 12.59 4.89
CA VAL A 172 -5.32 12.82 3.46
C VAL A 172 -5.85 14.24 3.14
N PRO A 173 -5.05 15.10 2.47
CA PRO A 173 -3.71 14.87 1.92
C PRO A 173 -2.59 14.96 2.98
N GLN A 174 -1.59 14.09 2.87
CA GLN A 174 -0.33 14.17 3.62
C GLN A 174 0.80 13.58 2.78
N MET A 175 1.82 14.37 2.50
CA MET A 175 3.00 13.89 1.77
C MET A 175 3.73 12.80 2.52
N HIS A 176 3.87 11.63 1.88
CA HIS A 176 4.54 10.47 2.46
C HIS A 176 5.20 9.60 1.38
N SER A 177 6.03 8.67 1.81
CA SER A 177 6.72 7.73 0.93
C SER A 177 7.11 6.46 1.67
N VAL A 178 7.58 5.46 0.91
CA VAL A 178 8.27 4.29 1.46
C VAL A 178 9.67 4.27 0.87
N SER A 179 10.70 4.37 1.72
CA SER A 179 12.09 4.31 1.26
C SER A 179 12.39 2.94 0.64
N GLU A 180 13.39 2.88 -0.21
CA GLU A 180 13.82 1.62 -0.82
C GLU A 180 14.14 0.57 0.25
N VAL A 181 13.65 -0.64 0.04
CA VAL A 181 14.06 -1.81 0.80
C VAL A 181 15.45 -2.22 0.35
N THR A 182 16.42 -2.22 1.25
CA THR A 182 17.82 -2.46 0.89
C THR A 182 18.13 -3.94 0.67
N ARG A 183 19.21 -4.24 -0.07
CA ARG A 183 19.70 -5.61 -0.25
C ARG A 183 20.25 -6.23 1.03
N ALA A 184 20.41 -5.46 2.09
CA ALA A 184 20.88 -5.95 3.39
C ALA A 184 19.80 -6.72 4.16
N THR A 185 18.52 -6.56 3.81
CA THR A 185 17.44 -7.31 4.46
C THR A 185 17.31 -8.74 3.89
N PRO A 186 17.16 -9.75 4.76
CA PRO A 186 16.79 -11.10 4.34
C PRO A 186 15.27 -11.28 4.13
N PHE A 187 14.47 -10.25 4.43
CA PHE A 187 13.01 -10.31 4.45
C PHE A 187 12.38 -9.36 3.43
N ARG A 188 11.13 -9.64 3.10
CA ARG A 188 10.24 -8.68 2.42
C ARG A 188 9.51 -7.86 3.47
N ARG A 189 9.23 -6.59 3.17
CA ARG A 189 8.40 -5.74 4.01
C ARG A 189 6.92 -5.98 3.69
N TYR A 190 6.16 -6.44 4.67
CA TYR A 190 4.73 -6.68 4.54
C TYR A 190 3.90 -5.65 5.29
N SER A 191 2.82 -5.19 4.67
CA SER A 191 1.78 -4.38 5.33
C SER A 191 0.42 -4.58 4.67
N VAL A 192 -0.63 -4.24 5.42
CA VAL A 192 -1.96 -3.97 4.84
C VAL A 192 -2.15 -2.47 4.87
N THR A 193 -2.41 -1.89 3.71
CA THR A 193 -2.63 -0.45 3.53
C THR A 193 -4.00 -0.18 2.95
N GLY A 194 -4.54 1.00 3.17
CA GLY A 194 -5.80 1.41 2.60
C GLY A 194 -6.20 2.81 3.03
N TRP A 195 -7.38 3.20 2.60
CA TRP A 195 -7.94 4.52 2.84
C TRP A 195 -9.30 4.42 3.54
N LEU A 196 -9.54 5.34 4.47
CA LEU A 196 -10.85 5.57 5.04
C LEU A 196 -11.60 6.50 4.09
N ARG A 197 -12.74 6.04 3.59
CA ARG A 197 -13.46 6.72 2.51
C ARG A 197 -14.88 7.05 2.92
N ARG A 198 -15.35 8.23 2.45
CA ARG A 198 -16.78 8.58 2.48
C ARG A 198 -17.50 7.92 1.32
N GLN A 199 -18.81 7.78 1.42
CA GLN A 199 -19.63 7.43 0.24
C GLN A 199 -19.47 8.52 -0.83
N PRO A 200 -19.55 8.16 -2.13
CA PRO A 200 -19.71 9.16 -3.17
C PRO A 200 -20.94 10.02 -2.87
N GLU A 201 -20.82 11.32 -3.11
CA GLU A 201 -22.01 12.19 -3.09
C GLU A 201 -22.95 11.73 -4.22
N SER A 202 -24.22 11.50 -3.88
CA SER A 202 -25.28 11.05 -4.78
C SER A 202 -25.74 12.18 -5.71
#